data_de9d8ebea524a3eefd9462af9219c659
#
_entry.id   de9d8ebea524a3eefd9462af9219c659
#
_cell.length_a   1.000
_cell.length_b   1.000
_cell.length_c   1.000
_cell.angle_alpha   90.00
_cell.angle_beta   90.00
_cell.angle_gamma   90.00
#
_symmetry.space_group_name_H-M   'P 1'
#
loop_
_entity.id
_entity.type
_entity.pdbx_description
1 polymer ?
#
loop_
_entity_poly.entity_id
_entity_poly.type
_entity_poly.pdbx_seq_one_letter_code
_entity_poly.pdbx_strand_id
1 'polypeptide(L)'
;RAKEMVDKIQSYYDEEAYGSWRNNFITISDDVDESWETIIQGTTDNIGQIVTQDKPNVNVIKIHSDAFVQESTAGGERYPDVNKAIFDAIEVGALVVNYFGHGGEDGIARERIFDKINAQELKNPCKLNCFVTVTCEYTKFDNPLRPAAGEYLYWNKEGGAIGLITTTRQIFVSVGVAFNVVLEKYLFAFGSNDYPSMAEALRLTKNDQIIGGIEQRRLVFFIGDPAMKLAFPKPNIRLTEINDMPISGQIEPLNALSRAKIKGEIVDELGVILSDYSGTLTATIFDKDIQRSTLGNDGTTQNGELIILDFNTLGETIFRGQATISNGIFEFDFVVPRDITLEEGNGKISFYAKTLGVLEDRGGANFDIRIGGVNENAP
;
A
#
# COMPACT_ATOMS: atom_id res chain seq x y z
N ARG A 1 -5.71 28.63 -2.58
CA ARG A 1 -4.91 27.45 -2.11
C ARG A 1 -5.22 27.08 -0.65
N ALA A 2 -5.15 28.00 0.34
CA ALA A 2 -5.42 27.63 1.74
C ALA A 2 -6.82 27.03 1.94
N LYS A 3 -7.88 27.63 1.34
CA LYS A 3 -9.23 27.07 1.36
C LYS A 3 -9.26 25.66 0.74
N GLU A 4 -8.60 25.47 -0.40
CA GLU A 4 -8.53 24.17 -1.09
C GLU A 4 -7.88 23.09 -0.23
N MET A 5 -6.85 23.44 0.54
CA MET A 5 -6.23 22.51 1.48
C MET A 5 -7.16 22.14 2.64
N VAL A 6 -7.90 23.13 3.17
CA VAL A 6 -8.90 22.87 4.22
C VAL A 6 -10.03 21.98 3.68
N ASP A 7 -10.55 22.28 2.48
CA ASP A 7 -11.60 21.48 1.83
C ASP A 7 -11.10 20.02 1.61
N LYS A 8 -9.84 19.85 1.22
CA LYS A 8 -9.19 18.56 1.04
C LYS A 8 -9.06 17.75 2.34
N ILE A 9 -8.68 18.42 3.45
CA ILE A 9 -8.64 17.81 4.77
C ILE A 9 -10.05 17.38 5.22
N GLN A 10 -11.05 18.21 4.98
CA GLN A 10 -12.44 17.88 5.32
C GLN A 10 -12.92 16.66 4.53
N SER A 11 -12.67 16.62 3.22
CA SER A 11 -13.08 15.50 2.37
C SER A 11 -12.46 14.16 2.77
N TYR A 12 -11.33 14.16 3.47
CA TYR A 12 -10.71 12.94 3.99
C TYR A 12 -11.54 12.24 5.07
N TYR A 13 -12.44 12.98 5.73
CA TYR A 13 -13.33 12.48 6.78
C TYR A 13 -14.78 12.32 6.31
N ASP A 14 -15.09 12.66 5.07
CA ASP A 14 -16.43 12.52 4.50
C ASP A 14 -16.75 11.04 4.21
N GLU A 15 -18.03 10.73 4.02
CA GLU A 15 -18.50 9.36 3.77
C GLU A 15 -17.86 8.73 2.53
N GLU A 16 -17.61 9.51 1.48
CA GLU A 16 -16.97 9.06 0.25
C GLU A 16 -15.51 8.61 0.47
N ALA A 17 -14.87 9.05 1.55
CA ALA A 17 -13.52 8.62 1.90
C ALA A 17 -13.46 7.24 2.58
N TYR A 18 -14.61 6.65 2.95
CA TYR A 18 -14.67 5.33 3.56
C TYR A 18 -14.74 4.24 2.50
N GLY A 19 -13.70 3.42 2.41
CA GLY A 19 -13.60 2.35 1.42
C GLY A 19 -12.42 1.42 1.65
N SER A 20 -12.45 0.25 0.99
CA SER A 20 -11.43 -0.80 1.13
C SER A 20 -10.02 -0.37 0.69
N TRP A 21 -9.88 0.77 0.00
CA TRP A 21 -8.60 1.39 -0.32
C TRP A 21 -7.77 1.73 0.95
N ARG A 22 -8.42 1.89 2.10
CA ARG A 22 -7.78 2.12 3.40
C ARG A 22 -6.97 0.92 3.90
N ASN A 23 -7.17 -0.24 3.30
CA ASN A 23 -6.33 -1.42 3.56
C ASN A 23 -5.08 -1.47 2.68
N ASN A 24 -4.87 -0.55 1.74
CA ASN A 24 -3.77 -0.63 0.79
C ASN A 24 -2.56 0.20 1.22
N PHE A 25 -1.37 -0.35 0.95
CA PHE A 25 -0.07 0.28 1.04
C PHE A 25 0.70 0.04 -0.26
N ILE A 26 1.23 1.09 -0.87
CA ILE A 26 2.00 1.01 -2.10
C ILE A 26 3.47 1.24 -1.77
N THR A 27 4.35 0.30 -2.16
CA THR A 27 5.79 0.47 -2.12
C THR A 27 6.34 0.56 -3.52
N ILE A 28 7.21 1.53 -3.77
CA ILE A 28 7.80 1.80 -5.08
C ILE A 28 9.31 1.88 -4.91
N SER A 29 10.07 1.10 -5.67
CA SER A 29 11.53 1.22 -5.71
C SER A 29 12.01 1.65 -7.09
N ASP A 30 13.14 2.34 -7.08
CA ASP A 30 13.95 2.59 -8.27
C ASP A 30 14.55 1.32 -8.84
N ASP A 31 15.13 1.38 -10.04
CA ASP A 31 15.93 0.33 -10.66
C ASP A 31 17.37 0.32 -10.14
N VAL A 32 18.26 -0.43 -10.78
CA VAL A 32 19.66 -0.61 -10.36
C VAL A 32 20.60 -0.21 -11.50
N ASP A 33 20.92 1.07 -11.58
CA ASP A 33 21.95 1.59 -12.50
C ASP A 33 23.36 1.16 -12.08
N GLU A 34 23.63 1.16 -10.76
CA GLU A 34 24.92 0.81 -10.18
C GLU A 34 24.77 -0.30 -9.13
N SER A 35 25.75 -1.18 -9.01
CA SER A 35 25.66 -2.39 -8.16
C SER A 35 25.36 -2.13 -6.67
N TRP A 36 25.68 -0.96 -6.14
CA TRP A 36 25.36 -0.59 -4.76
C TRP A 36 23.86 -0.25 -4.57
N GLU A 37 23.12 0.02 -5.63
CA GLU A 37 21.69 0.39 -5.58
C GLU A 37 20.77 -0.78 -5.27
N THR A 38 21.30 -2.02 -5.28
CA THR A 38 20.59 -3.21 -4.79
C THR A 38 19.94 -3.00 -3.42
N ILE A 39 20.56 -2.15 -2.56
CA ILE A 39 20.03 -1.83 -1.24
C ILE A 39 18.70 -1.07 -1.30
N ILE A 40 18.43 -0.34 -2.37
CA ILE A 40 17.20 0.43 -2.59
C ILE A 40 16.03 -0.54 -2.76
N GLN A 41 16.15 -1.45 -3.73
CA GLN A 41 15.13 -2.47 -4.00
C GLN A 41 14.94 -3.40 -2.80
N GLY A 42 16.03 -3.90 -2.23
CA GLY A 42 15.99 -4.78 -1.06
C GLY A 42 15.35 -4.13 0.17
N THR A 43 15.62 -2.84 0.43
CA THR A 43 14.97 -2.10 1.52
C THR A 43 13.48 -1.93 1.29
N THR A 44 13.08 -1.59 0.07
CA THR A 44 11.67 -1.39 -0.30
C THR A 44 10.88 -2.70 -0.18
N ASP A 45 11.44 -3.81 -0.65
CA ASP A 45 10.82 -5.12 -0.53
C ASP A 45 10.68 -5.55 0.94
N ASN A 46 11.74 -5.38 1.73
CA ASN A 46 11.75 -5.69 3.16
C ASN A 46 10.70 -4.88 3.94
N ILE A 47 10.52 -3.60 3.64
CA ILE A 47 9.46 -2.77 4.24
C ILE A 47 8.09 -3.39 3.97
N GLY A 48 7.81 -3.77 2.72
CA GLY A 48 6.57 -4.44 2.36
C GLY A 48 6.35 -5.74 3.15
N GLN A 49 7.40 -6.55 3.30
CA GLN A 49 7.34 -7.80 4.07
C GLN A 49 7.04 -7.55 5.56
N ILE A 50 7.75 -6.61 6.19
CA ILE A 50 7.56 -6.30 7.61
C ILE A 50 6.15 -5.76 7.86
N VAL A 51 5.62 -4.88 6.99
CA VAL A 51 4.25 -4.38 7.11
C VAL A 51 3.24 -5.52 6.96
N THR A 52 3.42 -6.43 6.01
CA THR A 52 2.55 -7.61 5.86
C THR A 52 2.53 -8.48 7.12
N GLN A 53 3.67 -8.65 7.77
CA GLN A 53 3.80 -9.46 8.98
C GLN A 53 3.15 -8.81 10.22
N ASP A 54 3.35 -7.51 10.43
CA ASP A 54 2.82 -6.79 11.59
C ASP A 54 1.36 -6.35 11.40
N LYS A 55 0.96 -6.04 10.18
CA LYS A 55 -0.37 -5.55 9.79
C LYS A 55 -0.99 -6.45 8.70
N PRO A 56 -1.40 -7.67 9.02
CA PRO A 56 -1.90 -8.63 8.04
C PRO A 56 -3.14 -8.16 7.27
N ASN A 57 -3.91 -7.22 7.82
CA ASN A 57 -5.04 -6.58 7.13
C ASN A 57 -4.61 -5.58 6.05
N VAL A 58 -3.35 -5.17 6.01
CA VAL A 58 -2.82 -4.30 4.96
C VAL A 58 -2.51 -5.13 3.69
N ASN A 59 -2.93 -4.63 2.56
CA ASN A 59 -2.60 -5.16 1.24
C ASN A 59 -1.41 -4.38 0.71
N VAL A 60 -0.24 -5.02 0.65
CA VAL A 60 0.98 -4.40 0.16
C VAL A 60 1.08 -4.58 -1.35
N ILE A 61 1.07 -3.47 -2.09
CA ILE A 61 1.22 -3.40 -3.54
C ILE A 61 2.66 -2.99 -3.83
N LYS A 62 3.45 -3.91 -4.39
CA LYS A 62 4.87 -3.68 -4.68
C LYS A 62 5.07 -3.31 -6.15
N ILE A 63 5.72 -2.19 -6.39
CA ILE A 63 6.09 -1.71 -7.73
C ILE A 63 7.61 -1.48 -7.74
N HIS A 64 8.36 -2.50 -8.19
CA HIS A 64 9.78 -2.37 -8.45
C HIS A 64 9.97 -1.96 -9.90
N SER A 65 10.60 -0.81 -10.18
CA SER A 65 10.74 -0.27 -11.54
C SER A 65 11.37 -1.29 -12.48
N ASP A 66 12.42 -1.94 -12.03
CA ASP A 66 13.16 -2.93 -12.82
C ASP A 66 12.39 -4.27 -13.03
N ALA A 67 11.19 -4.44 -12.46
CA ALA A 67 10.31 -5.56 -12.79
C ALA A 67 9.44 -5.33 -14.04
N PHE A 68 9.61 -4.18 -14.69
CA PHE A 68 8.93 -3.78 -15.92
C PHE A 68 9.96 -3.54 -17.04
N VAL A 69 9.51 -3.58 -18.28
CA VAL A 69 10.39 -3.35 -19.44
C VAL A 69 10.77 -1.88 -19.52
N GLN A 70 12.09 -1.62 -19.59
CA GLN A 70 12.64 -0.30 -19.83
C GLN A 70 12.61 0.01 -21.34
N GLU A 71 12.23 1.22 -21.70
CA GLU A 71 12.24 1.72 -23.08
C GLU A 71 13.30 2.80 -23.25
N SER A 72 14.21 2.61 -24.20
CA SER A 72 15.18 3.64 -24.60
C SER A 72 14.57 4.59 -25.63
N THR A 73 14.57 5.88 -25.31
CA THR A 73 14.06 6.94 -26.19
C THR A 73 15.12 8.01 -26.45
N ALA A 74 14.87 8.90 -27.41
CA ALA A 74 15.74 10.07 -27.66
C ALA A 74 15.80 11.02 -26.43
N GLY A 75 14.85 10.93 -25.51
CA GLY A 75 14.80 11.70 -24.28
C GLY A 75 15.37 10.97 -23.06
N GLY A 76 16.05 9.84 -23.26
CA GLY A 76 16.58 8.95 -22.21
C GLY A 76 15.71 7.72 -21.98
N GLU A 77 16.06 6.95 -20.99
CA GLU A 77 15.35 5.75 -20.55
C GLU A 77 14.04 6.09 -19.86
N ARG A 78 13.07 5.20 -19.98
CA ARG A 78 11.71 5.37 -19.45
C ARG A 78 11.09 4.03 -19.09
N TYR A 79 10.15 4.08 -18.15
CA TYR A 79 9.30 2.96 -17.75
C TYR A 79 7.81 3.33 -17.88
N PRO A 80 7.22 3.33 -19.08
CA PRO A 80 5.81 3.71 -19.25
C PRO A 80 4.84 2.86 -18.44
N ASP A 81 5.11 1.55 -18.37
CA ASP A 81 4.26 0.63 -17.62
C ASP A 81 4.38 0.83 -16.09
N VAL A 82 5.55 1.21 -15.58
CA VAL A 82 5.72 1.61 -14.15
C VAL A 82 4.92 2.86 -13.88
N ASN A 83 5.05 3.88 -14.74
CA ASN A 83 4.30 5.12 -14.61
C ASN A 83 2.79 4.84 -14.54
N LYS A 84 2.29 4.01 -15.46
CA LYS A 84 0.90 3.58 -15.46
C LYS A 84 0.51 2.82 -14.20
N ALA A 85 1.34 1.87 -13.74
CA ALA A 85 1.08 1.08 -12.55
C ALA A 85 1.00 1.95 -11.29
N ILE A 86 1.90 2.93 -11.13
CA ILE A 86 1.87 3.90 -10.02
C ILE A 86 0.59 4.73 -10.07
N PHE A 87 0.25 5.24 -11.25
CA PHE A 87 -0.92 6.08 -11.46
C PHE A 87 -2.21 5.33 -11.10
N ASP A 88 -2.40 4.15 -11.71
CA ASP A 88 -3.55 3.29 -11.47
C ASP A 88 -3.67 2.89 -9.98
N ALA A 89 -2.56 2.52 -9.33
CA ALA A 89 -2.56 2.12 -7.93
C ALA A 89 -2.96 3.28 -6.99
N ILE A 90 -2.47 4.50 -7.26
CA ILE A 90 -2.84 5.69 -6.47
C ILE A 90 -4.31 6.07 -6.70
N GLU A 91 -4.84 5.93 -7.90
CA GLU A 91 -6.25 6.22 -8.19
C GLU A 91 -7.20 5.16 -7.60
N VAL A 92 -6.79 3.90 -7.54
CA VAL A 92 -7.49 2.87 -6.75
C VAL A 92 -7.52 3.26 -5.28
N GLY A 93 -6.40 3.77 -4.76
CA GLY A 93 -6.24 4.33 -3.43
C GLY A 93 -5.38 3.48 -2.50
N ALA A 94 -4.62 4.15 -1.66
CA ALA A 94 -3.84 3.59 -0.57
C ALA A 94 -3.70 4.62 0.56
N LEU A 95 -3.51 4.18 1.80
CA LEU A 95 -3.26 5.11 2.92
C LEU A 95 -1.85 5.67 2.89
N VAL A 96 -0.89 4.84 2.47
CA VAL A 96 0.53 5.21 2.36
C VAL A 96 1.03 4.81 0.99
N VAL A 97 1.82 5.70 0.38
CA VAL A 97 2.64 5.44 -0.80
C VAL A 97 4.07 5.74 -0.41
N ASN A 98 4.93 4.75 -0.42
CA ASN A 98 6.35 4.90 -0.09
C ASN A 98 7.18 4.69 -1.36
N TYR A 99 7.97 5.68 -1.71
CA TYR A 99 8.99 5.59 -2.74
C TYR A 99 10.39 5.70 -2.13
N PHE A 100 11.27 4.79 -2.53
CA PHE A 100 12.68 4.85 -2.21
C PHE A 100 13.53 4.67 -3.46
N GLY A 101 14.38 5.66 -3.76
CA GLY A 101 15.20 5.73 -4.95
C GLY A 101 15.75 7.11 -5.21
N HIS A 102 16.17 7.35 -6.44
CA HIS A 102 16.60 8.67 -6.91
C HIS A 102 15.44 9.63 -7.06
N GLY A 103 15.73 10.92 -7.02
CA GLY A 103 14.71 11.94 -7.23
C GLY A 103 15.30 13.34 -7.35
N GLY A 104 14.41 14.27 -7.64
CA GLY A 104 14.73 15.68 -7.79
C GLY A 104 13.49 16.54 -7.81
N GLU A 105 13.65 17.84 -8.05
CA GLU A 105 12.53 18.81 -8.08
C GLU A 105 11.45 18.44 -9.11
N ASP A 106 11.79 17.72 -10.18
CA ASP A 106 10.87 17.43 -11.27
C ASP A 106 10.10 16.11 -11.11
N GLY A 107 10.60 15.18 -10.29
CA GLY A 107 9.98 13.86 -10.12
C GLY A 107 10.89 12.86 -9.42
N ILE A 108 10.49 11.60 -9.48
CA ILE A 108 11.21 10.45 -8.91
C ILE A 108 11.75 9.58 -10.04
N ALA A 109 12.87 8.90 -9.77
CA ALA A 109 13.73 8.16 -10.69
C ALA A 109 14.35 9.03 -11.80
N ARG A 110 15.44 8.57 -12.39
CA ARG A 110 16.03 9.20 -13.58
C ARG A 110 15.13 9.04 -14.79
N GLU A 111 14.43 7.94 -14.86
CA GLU A 111 13.47 7.51 -15.89
C GLU A 111 12.12 8.25 -15.80
N ARG A 112 11.96 9.10 -14.77
CA ARG A 112 10.76 9.91 -14.52
C ARG A 112 9.49 9.06 -14.40
N ILE A 113 9.54 8.05 -13.54
CA ILE A 113 8.41 7.13 -13.32
C ILE A 113 7.19 7.83 -12.69
N PHE A 114 7.39 8.97 -12.04
CA PHE A 114 6.32 9.85 -11.56
C PHE A 114 6.83 11.29 -11.45
N ASP A 115 6.30 12.18 -12.26
CA ASP A 115 6.77 13.57 -12.39
C ASP A 115 5.71 14.61 -12.00
N LYS A 116 6.03 15.91 -12.25
CA LYS A 116 5.14 17.04 -11.99
C LYS A 116 3.81 16.96 -12.74
N ILE A 117 3.81 16.40 -13.95
CA ILE A 117 2.61 16.27 -14.77
C ILE A 117 1.71 15.23 -14.13
N ASN A 118 2.26 14.08 -13.80
CA ASN A 118 1.53 13.01 -13.11
C ASN A 118 0.94 13.50 -11.78
N ALA A 119 1.71 14.25 -10.99
CA ALA A 119 1.25 14.82 -9.73
C ALA A 119 0.04 15.76 -9.89
N GLN A 120 -0.05 16.46 -11.03
CA GLN A 120 -1.18 17.37 -11.34
C GLN A 120 -2.39 16.64 -11.92
N GLU A 121 -2.17 15.53 -12.63
CA GLU A 121 -3.21 14.78 -13.35
C GLU A 121 -3.93 13.74 -12.50
N LEU A 122 -3.37 13.34 -11.35
CA LEU A 122 -3.99 12.37 -10.45
C LEU A 122 -5.42 12.75 -10.06
N LYS A 123 -6.32 11.76 -10.14
CA LYS A 123 -7.74 11.88 -9.77
C LYS A 123 -8.12 10.80 -8.76
N ASN A 124 -7.69 11.01 -7.53
CA ASN A 124 -8.02 10.17 -6.38
C ASN A 124 -8.77 10.96 -5.28
N PRO A 125 -9.87 11.66 -5.62
CA PRO A 125 -10.62 12.43 -4.63
C PRO A 125 -11.08 11.50 -3.50
N CYS A 126 -11.05 11.99 -2.26
CA CYS A 126 -11.41 11.24 -1.06
C CYS A 126 -10.52 10.02 -0.74
N LYS A 127 -9.62 9.61 -1.64
CA LYS A 127 -8.66 8.49 -1.45
C LYS A 127 -7.23 9.03 -1.32
N LEU A 128 -7.05 10.01 -0.45
CA LEU A 128 -5.80 10.73 -0.32
C LEU A 128 -4.82 9.98 0.57
N ASN A 129 -3.56 9.93 0.17
CA ASN A 129 -2.50 9.17 0.85
C ASN A 129 -1.51 10.05 1.61
N CYS A 130 -0.76 9.46 2.53
CA CYS A 130 0.53 9.98 2.96
C CYS A 130 1.58 9.53 1.94
N PHE A 131 2.20 10.48 1.23
CA PHE A 131 3.25 10.18 0.27
C PHE A 131 4.62 10.33 0.93
N VAL A 132 5.32 9.22 1.07
CA VAL A 132 6.66 9.14 1.66
C VAL A 132 7.68 9.10 0.54
N THR A 133 8.57 10.07 0.50
CA THR A 133 9.66 10.16 -0.49
C THR A 133 10.95 10.57 0.20
N VAL A 134 11.63 9.60 0.78
CA VAL A 134 12.96 9.84 1.36
C VAL A 134 14.01 9.72 0.26
N THR A 135 13.95 10.67 -0.69
CA THR A 135 14.83 10.82 -1.85
C THR A 135 15.44 12.23 -1.92
N CYS A 136 16.10 12.58 -3.02
CA CYS A 136 16.72 13.91 -3.16
C CYS A 136 15.71 14.97 -3.63
N GLU A 137 15.61 16.11 -2.92
CA GLU A 137 14.99 17.37 -3.37
C GLU A 137 13.55 17.31 -3.90
N TYR A 138 12.82 16.21 -3.70
CA TYR A 138 11.48 16.02 -4.27
C TYR A 138 10.48 17.12 -3.88
N THR A 139 10.69 17.76 -2.71
CA THR A 139 9.87 18.90 -2.28
C THR A 139 10.77 20.05 -1.82
N LYS A 140 11.54 20.59 -2.72
CA LYS A 140 12.38 21.78 -2.49
C LYS A 140 11.54 23.05 -2.57
N PHE A 141 10.67 23.23 -1.59
CA PHE A 141 9.65 24.30 -1.55
C PHE A 141 10.22 25.73 -1.40
N ASP A 142 11.49 25.88 -1.11
CA ASP A 142 12.18 27.16 -0.96
C ASP A 142 12.71 27.73 -2.30
N ASN A 143 12.35 27.13 -3.43
CA ASN A 143 12.61 27.67 -4.75
C ASN A 143 11.32 28.31 -5.32
N PRO A 144 11.09 29.64 -5.15
CA PRO A 144 9.86 30.29 -5.56
C PRO A 144 9.66 30.34 -7.09
N LEU A 145 10.72 30.13 -7.85
CA LEU A 145 10.70 30.18 -9.32
C LEU A 145 10.38 28.84 -9.96
N ARG A 146 10.53 27.75 -9.20
CA ARG A 146 10.36 26.39 -9.73
C ARG A 146 9.72 25.50 -8.66
N PRO A 147 8.38 25.46 -8.57
CA PRO A 147 7.72 24.52 -7.68
C PRO A 147 8.12 23.08 -7.95
N ALA A 148 8.35 22.32 -6.88
CA ALA A 148 8.77 20.92 -6.96
C ALA A 148 7.58 19.98 -7.16
N ALA A 149 7.84 18.75 -7.60
CA ALA A 149 6.80 17.74 -7.86
C ALA A 149 5.97 17.44 -6.61
N GLY A 150 6.58 17.36 -5.43
CA GLY A 150 5.86 17.18 -4.17
C GLY A 150 4.89 18.31 -3.84
N GLU A 151 5.22 19.55 -4.22
CA GLU A 151 4.30 20.67 -4.04
C GLU A 151 3.06 20.52 -4.93
N TYR A 152 3.24 20.12 -6.20
CA TYR A 152 2.11 19.85 -7.10
C TYR A 152 1.25 18.68 -6.60
N LEU A 153 1.85 17.63 -6.08
CA LEU A 153 1.14 16.50 -5.51
C LEU A 153 0.28 16.91 -4.31
N TYR A 154 0.80 17.79 -3.45
CA TYR A 154 0.06 18.31 -2.31
C TYR A 154 -1.03 19.34 -2.73
N TRP A 155 -0.75 20.17 -3.74
CA TRP A 155 -1.69 21.21 -4.21
C TRP A 155 -2.77 20.68 -5.15
N ASN A 156 -2.68 19.45 -5.60
CA ASN A 156 -3.68 18.88 -6.50
C ASN A 156 -5.06 18.90 -5.83
N LYS A 157 -6.05 19.52 -6.51
CA LYS A 157 -7.41 19.71 -6.01
C LYS A 157 -8.30 18.48 -6.18
N GLU A 158 -8.00 17.67 -7.20
CA GLU A 158 -8.80 16.51 -7.60
C GLU A 158 -8.23 15.22 -7.04
N GLY A 159 -7.11 15.32 -6.29
CA GLY A 159 -6.44 14.13 -5.76
C GLY A 159 -5.10 14.45 -5.10
N GLY A 160 -4.11 13.62 -5.38
CA GLY A 160 -2.76 13.69 -4.83
C GLY A 160 -2.66 13.18 -3.40
N ALA A 161 -1.80 13.80 -2.60
CA ALA A 161 -1.55 13.39 -1.22
C ALA A 161 -2.23 14.32 -0.21
N ILE A 162 -2.63 13.78 0.95
CA ILE A 162 -3.13 14.56 2.09
C ILE A 162 -1.99 15.07 2.96
N GLY A 163 -0.84 14.40 2.90
CA GLY A 163 0.38 14.80 3.56
C GLY A 163 1.59 14.16 2.89
N LEU A 164 2.75 14.81 3.01
CA LEU A 164 4.02 14.29 2.52
C LEU A 164 5.04 14.22 3.65
N ILE A 165 5.78 13.11 3.70
CA ILE A 165 7.04 12.98 4.43
C ILE A 165 8.13 12.91 3.39
N THR A 166 8.93 13.97 3.25
CA THR A 166 9.72 14.22 2.05
C THR A 166 11.00 15.01 2.36
N THR A 167 11.79 15.33 1.35
CA THR A 167 13.09 16.00 1.52
C THR A 167 13.18 17.33 0.78
N THR A 168 13.97 18.25 1.34
CA THR A 168 14.27 19.55 0.72
C THR A 168 15.62 19.59 0.03
N ARG A 169 16.49 18.65 0.29
CA ARG A 169 17.88 18.58 -0.22
C ARG A 169 18.27 17.14 -0.50
N GLN A 170 19.46 16.98 -1.08
CA GLN A 170 20.05 15.68 -1.30
C GLN A 170 20.27 14.95 0.01
N ILE A 171 19.99 13.66 0.02
CA ILE A 171 20.13 12.76 1.15
C ILE A 171 20.95 11.53 0.74
N PHE A 172 21.82 11.05 1.61
CA PHE A 172 22.58 9.84 1.35
C PHE A 172 21.67 8.60 1.41
N VAL A 173 21.91 7.63 0.54
CA VAL A 173 21.13 6.38 0.49
C VAL A 173 21.15 5.64 1.82
N SER A 174 22.30 5.59 2.52
CA SER A 174 22.39 4.98 3.85
C SER A 174 21.46 5.62 4.88
N VAL A 175 21.24 6.93 4.78
CA VAL A 175 20.26 7.65 5.61
C VAL A 175 18.84 7.29 5.19
N GLY A 176 18.61 7.24 3.87
CA GLY A 176 17.30 6.83 3.31
C GLY A 176 16.89 5.44 3.76
N VAL A 177 17.81 4.46 3.71
CA VAL A 177 17.59 3.10 4.20
C VAL A 177 17.14 3.08 5.66
N ALA A 178 17.94 3.67 6.55
CA ALA A 178 17.64 3.69 7.98
C ALA A 178 16.33 4.45 8.27
N PHE A 179 16.13 5.58 7.56
CA PHE A 179 14.97 6.44 7.79
C PHE A 179 13.68 5.77 7.37
N ASN A 180 13.62 5.14 6.18
CA ASN A 180 12.43 4.45 5.70
C ASN A 180 12.01 3.33 6.66
N VAL A 181 12.92 2.45 7.06
CA VAL A 181 12.62 1.33 7.96
C VAL A 181 12.08 1.82 9.31
N VAL A 182 12.70 2.87 9.89
CA VAL A 182 12.26 3.42 11.18
C VAL A 182 10.97 4.21 11.06
N LEU A 183 10.75 4.92 9.95
CA LEU A 183 9.53 5.68 9.71
C LEU A 183 8.31 4.74 9.64
N GLU A 184 8.41 3.65 8.89
CA GLU A 184 7.29 2.71 8.74
C GLU A 184 6.92 2.07 10.08
N LYS A 185 7.89 1.77 10.94
CA LYS A 185 7.63 1.29 12.30
C LYS A 185 6.69 2.20 13.08
N TYR A 186 6.89 3.53 12.97
CA TYR A 186 6.06 4.49 13.67
C TYR A 186 4.78 4.82 12.92
N LEU A 187 4.83 4.95 11.60
CA LEU A 187 3.68 5.29 10.77
C LEU A 187 2.59 4.21 10.82
N PHE A 188 3.01 2.94 10.82
CA PHE A 188 2.13 1.78 10.95
C PHE A 188 1.94 1.33 12.42
N ALA A 189 2.52 2.02 13.40
CA ALA A 189 2.42 1.66 14.82
C ALA A 189 2.69 0.17 15.08
N PHE A 190 3.86 -0.35 14.66
CA PHE A 190 4.20 -1.77 14.80
C PHE A 190 4.04 -2.27 16.24
N GLY A 191 3.44 -3.46 16.40
CA GLY A 191 3.11 -4.07 17.67
C GLY A 191 1.92 -3.42 18.39
N SER A 192 1.21 -2.46 17.75
CA SER A 192 0.09 -1.71 18.36
C SER A 192 -0.92 -1.33 17.28
N ASN A 193 -2.09 -0.86 17.68
CA ASN A 193 -3.09 -0.21 16.82
C ASN A 193 -3.36 1.25 17.25
N ASP A 194 -2.48 1.83 18.07
CA ASP A 194 -2.54 3.25 18.43
C ASP A 194 -1.67 4.06 17.46
N TYR A 195 -2.26 4.42 16.35
CA TYR A 195 -1.60 5.14 15.25
C TYR A 195 -1.36 6.61 15.67
N PRO A 196 -0.10 7.09 15.60
CA PRO A 196 0.21 8.52 15.80
C PRO A 196 -0.31 9.36 14.62
N SER A 197 -0.31 10.69 14.77
CA SER A 197 -0.44 11.55 13.60
C SER A 197 0.79 11.39 12.69
N MET A 198 0.66 11.72 11.40
CA MET A 198 1.77 11.63 10.43
C MET A 198 2.98 12.45 10.88
N ALA A 199 2.77 13.65 11.39
CA ALA A 199 3.85 14.49 11.91
C ALA A 199 4.47 13.92 13.20
N GLU A 200 3.67 13.29 14.06
CA GLU A 200 4.18 12.62 15.27
C GLU A 200 5.00 11.37 14.90
N ALA A 201 4.56 10.58 13.93
CA ALA A 201 5.35 9.46 13.41
C ALA A 201 6.72 9.93 12.93
N LEU A 202 6.78 11.05 12.16
CA LEU A 202 8.04 11.65 11.74
C LEU A 202 8.87 12.15 12.92
N ARG A 203 8.25 12.79 13.93
CA ARG A 203 8.96 13.26 15.13
C ARG A 203 9.58 12.09 15.90
N LEU A 204 8.82 11.01 16.08
CA LEU A 204 9.32 9.78 16.72
C LEU A 204 10.49 9.18 15.94
N THR A 205 10.36 9.09 14.61
CA THR A 205 11.44 8.64 13.72
C THR A 205 12.72 9.44 13.92
N LYS A 206 12.62 10.77 13.87
CA LYS A 206 13.79 11.65 14.04
C LYS A 206 14.48 11.54 15.39
N ASN A 207 13.75 11.07 16.41
CA ASN A 207 14.27 10.90 17.77
C ASN A 207 14.58 9.42 18.10
N ASP A 208 14.33 8.49 17.16
CA ASP A 208 14.73 7.09 17.34
C ASP A 208 16.25 6.96 17.47
N GLN A 209 16.71 5.99 18.26
CA GLN A 209 18.14 5.79 18.54
C GLN A 209 18.96 5.55 17.26
N ILE A 210 18.38 4.91 16.25
CA ILE A 210 19.02 4.64 14.95
C ILE A 210 19.24 5.94 14.17
N ILE A 211 18.26 6.85 14.21
CA ILE A 211 18.22 8.07 13.40
C ILE A 211 18.80 9.28 14.17
N GLY A 212 18.69 9.29 15.49
CA GLY A 212 18.97 10.47 16.33
C GLY A 212 20.34 11.10 16.15
N GLY A 213 21.36 10.30 15.81
CA GLY A 213 22.73 10.75 15.51
C GLY A 213 22.96 11.25 14.07
N ILE A 214 22.03 11.03 13.15
CA ILE A 214 22.18 11.36 11.74
C ILE A 214 21.80 12.81 11.47
N GLU A 215 22.74 13.64 11.03
CA GLU A 215 22.46 15.07 10.78
C GLU A 215 21.46 15.30 9.66
N GLN A 216 21.54 14.52 8.58
CA GLN A 216 20.64 14.65 7.42
C GLN A 216 19.16 14.36 7.73
N ARG A 217 18.82 13.78 8.90
CA ARG A 217 17.42 13.67 9.35
C ARG A 217 16.69 15.01 9.37
N ARG A 218 17.42 16.13 9.47
CA ARG A 218 16.86 17.48 9.44
C ARG A 218 16.31 17.87 8.08
N LEU A 219 16.77 17.23 7.01
CA LEU A 219 16.36 17.48 5.64
C LEU A 219 15.01 16.83 5.31
N VAL A 220 14.61 15.83 6.09
CA VAL A 220 13.29 15.21 5.98
C VAL A 220 12.28 16.03 6.78
N PHE A 221 11.14 16.36 6.18
CA PHE A 221 10.12 17.16 6.83
C PHE A 221 8.73 16.71 6.42
N PHE A 222 7.72 17.25 7.09
CA PHE A 222 6.32 16.95 6.83
C PHE A 222 5.61 18.18 6.22
N ILE A 223 4.84 17.94 5.17
CA ILE A 223 3.84 18.88 4.64
C ILE A 223 2.46 18.28 4.85
N GLY A 224 1.58 18.99 5.52
CA GLY A 224 0.22 18.57 5.82
C GLY A 224 -0.27 19.15 7.13
N ASP A 225 -1.44 18.72 7.58
CA ASP A 225 -1.91 19.03 8.92
C ASP A 225 -1.20 18.14 9.96
N PRO A 226 -0.41 18.71 10.88
CA PRO A 226 0.39 17.94 11.83
C PRO A 226 -0.44 17.12 12.84
N ALA A 227 -1.71 17.47 13.04
CA ALA A 227 -2.60 16.73 13.93
C ALA A 227 -3.26 15.53 13.25
N MET A 228 -3.19 15.45 11.93
CA MET A 228 -3.93 14.47 11.13
C MET A 228 -3.35 13.06 11.29
N LYS A 229 -4.22 12.10 11.60
CA LYS A 229 -3.92 10.66 11.59
C LYS A 229 -4.33 10.05 10.26
N LEU A 230 -3.61 9.02 9.83
CA LEU A 230 -4.07 8.18 8.73
C LEU A 230 -5.30 7.36 9.16
N ALA A 231 -6.23 7.20 8.24
CA ALA A 231 -7.51 6.54 8.50
C ALA A 231 -7.38 5.00 8.42
N PHE A 232 -6.47 4.42 9.21
CA PHE A 232 -6.38 2.96 9.33
C PHE A 232 -7.67 2.41 9.92
N PRO A 233 -8.35 1.45 9.25
CA PRO A 233 -9.50 0.79 9.81
C PRO A 233 -9.14 0.07 11.11
N LYS A 234 -10.02 0.10 12.10
CA LYS A 234 -9.81 -0.71 13.30
C LYS A 234 -9.74 -2.18 12.91
N PRO A 235 -8.79 -3.00 13.42
CA PRO A 235 -8.79 -4.43 13.18
C PRO A 235 -10.06 -5.05 13.80
N ASN A 236 -10.31 -6.35 13.53
CA ASN A 236 -11.34 -7.15 14.19
C ASN A 236 -12.54 -7.52 13.31
N ILE A 237 -12.24 -7.89 12.06
CA ILE A 237 -13.15 -8.70 11.25
C ILE A 237 -12.58 -10.12 11.28
N ARG A 238 -13.37 -11.09 11.74
CA ARG A 238 -12.96 -12.48 11.89
C ARG A 238 -13.73 -13.39 10.93
N LEU A 239 -13.02 -14.18 10.14
CA LEU A 239 -13.58 -15.30 9.38
C LEU A 239 -13.94 -16.41 10.36
N THR A 240 -15.13 -17.03 10.22
CA THR A 240 -15.58 -18.11 11.10
C THR A 240 -15.79 -19.43 10.39
N GLU A 241 -16.32 -19.40 9.18
CA GLU A 241 -16.64 -20.60 8.40
C GLU A 241 -16.33 -20.42 6.90
N ILE A 242 -15.91 -21.50 6.27
CA ILE A 242 -15.84 -21.67 4.83
C ILE A 242 -16.65 -22.92 4.45
N ASN A 243 -17.62 -22.79 3.53
CA ASN A 243 -18.53 -23.87 3.09
C ASN A 243 -19.22 -24.60 4.26
N ASP A 244 -19.72 -23.82 5.23
CA ASP A 244 -20.35 -24.28 6.47
C ASP A 244 -19.43 -25.12 7.38
N MET A 245 -18.12 -25.13 7.13
CA MET A 245 -17.11 -25.75 8.00
C MET A 245 -16.37 -24.67 8.79
N PRO A 246 -16.23 -24.82 10.13
CA PRO A 246 -15.45 -23.88 10.94
C PRO A 246 -13.98 -23.82 10.51
N ILE A 247 -13.39 -22.62 10.50
CA ILE A 247 -11.97 -22.45 10.13
C ILE A 247 -10.99 -23.18 11.05
N SER A 248 -11.42 -23.57 12.24
CA SER A 248 -10.63 -24.41 13.16
C SER A 248 -10.59 -25.90 12.76
N GLY A 249 -11.40 -26.30 11.77
CA GLY A 249 -11.45 -27.65 11.20
C GLY A 249 -10.54 -27.83 9.98
N GLN A 250 -10.69 -28.96 9.34
CA GLN A 250 -10.06 -29.21 8.05
C GLN A 250 -10.87 -28.47 6.96
N ILE A 251 -10.25 -27.49 6.32
CA ILE A 251 -10.87 -26.72 5.23
C ILE A 251 -10.43 -27.32 3.90
N GLU A 252 -11.40 -27.71 3.08
CA GLU A 252 -11.15 -28.15 1.72
C GLU A 252 -10.76 -26.96 0.83
N PRO A 253 -9.86 -27.16 -0.16
CA PRO A 253 -9.48 -26.11 -1.09
C PRO A 253 -10.69 -25.60 -1.90
N LEU A 254 -10.70 -24.31 -2.18
CA LEU A 254 -11.62 -23.70 -3.12
C LEU A 254 -11.16 -24.03 -4.55
N ASN A 255 -11.82 -24.99 -5.17
CA ASN A 255 -11.51 -25.44 -6.52
C ASN A 255 -12.09 -24.52 -7.58
N ALA A 256 -11.44 -24.40 -8.73
CA ALA A 256 -11.97 -23.70 -9.89
C ALA A 256 -13.40 -24.16 -10.21
N LEU A 257 -14.29 -23.22 -10.52
CA LEU A 257 -15.71 -23.44 -10.82
C LEU A 257 -16.58 -23.98 -9.66
N SER A 258 -16.02 -24.09 -8.45
CA SER A 258 -16.82 -24.43 -7.27
C SER A 258 -17.54 -23.19 -6.71
N ARG A 259 -18.66 -23.42 -6.04
CA ARG A 259 -19.29 -22.39 -5.20
C ARG A 259 -18.57 -22.36 -3.85
N ALA A 260 -18.21 -21.18 -3.40
CA ALA A 260 -17.63 -20.94 -2.11
C ALA A 260 -18.58 -20.08 -1.27
N LYS A 261 -18.77 -20.45 -0.01
CA LYS A 261 -19.58 -19.74 0.97
C LYS A 261 -18.69 -19.29 2.12
N ILE A 262 -18.73 -18.02 2.45
CA ILE A 262 -17.88 -17.39 3.46
C ILE A 262 -18.77 -16.78 4.54
N LYS A 263 -18.47 -17.09 5.81
CA LYS A 263 -19.11 -16.44 6.97
C LYS A 263 -18.09 -15.84 7.90
N GLY A 264 -18.48 -14.77 8.57
CA GLY A 264 -17.62 -14.12 9.55
C GLY A 264 -18.39 -13.15 10.45
N GLU A 265 -17.65 -12.51 11.31
CA GLU A 265 -18.20 -11.65 12.34
C GLU A 265 -17.32 -10.43 12.62
N ILE A 266 -17.95 -9.38 13.08
CA ILE A 266 -17.30 -8.18 13.57
C ILE A 266 -17.19 -8.30 15.09
N VAL A 267 -15.98 -8.17 15.62
CA VAL A 267 -15.71 -8.36 17.05
C VAL A 267 -15.05 -7.12 17.67
N ASP A 268 -15.09 -7.02 18.97
CA ASP A 268 -14.29 -6.05 19.73
C ASP A 268 -12.85 -6.57 19.97
N GLU A 269 -12.07 -5.82 20.71
CA GLU A 269 -10.69 -6.17 21.05
C GLU A 269 -10.55 -7.42 21.94
N LEU A 270 -11.64 -7.84 22.59
CA LEU A 270 -11.72 -9.05 23.40
C LEU A 270 -12.25 -10.26 22.62
N GLY A 271 -12.59 -10.06 21.33
CA GLY A 271 -13.16 -11.10 20.48
C GLY A 271 -14.66 -11.34 20.69
N VAL A 272 -15.38 -10.42 21.34
CA VAL A 272 -16.83 -10.50 21.51
C VAL A 272 -17.53 -9.87 20.31
N ILE A 273 -18.57 -10.53 19.78
CA ILE A 273 -19.34 -10.05 18.63
C ILE A 273 -20.00 -8.71 18.96
N LEU A 274 -19.81 -7.74 18.07
CA LEU A 274 -20.50 -6.45 18.14
C LEU A 274 -21.92 -6.57 17.56
N SER A 275 -22.86 -6.99 18.39
CA SER A 275 -24.24 -7.27 17.96
C SER A 275 -25.02 -6.03 17.50
N ASP A 276 -24.54 -4.84 17.80
CA ASP A 276 -25.11 -3.57 17.34
C ASP A 276 -24.46 -3.06 16.03
N TYR A 277 -23.40 -3.73 15.55
CA TYR A 277 -22.75 -3.36 14.28
C TYR A 277 -23.56 -3.85 13.09
N SER A 278 -24.08 -2.91 12.31
CA SER A 278 -24.76 -3.16 11.04
C SER A 278 -24.21 -2.26 9.96
N GLY A 279 -24.00 -2.80 8.78
CA GLY A 279 -23.32 -2.05 7.72
C GLY A 279 -23.07 -2.87 6.45
N THR A 280 -22.05 -2.46 5.72
CA THR A 280 -21.61 -3.12 4.49
C THR A 280 -20.19 -3.66 4.65
N LEU A 281 -20.01 -4.93 4.29
CA LEU A 281 -18.72 -5.56 4.11
C LEU A 281 -18.30 -5.44 2.65
N THR A 282 -17.04 -5.12 2.40
CA THR A 282 -16.35 -5.37 1.13
C THR A 282 -15.32 -6.46 1.36
N ALA A 283 -15.41 -7.56 0.61
CA ALA A 283 -14.44 -8.65 0.64
C ALA A 283 -13.66 -8.69 -0.68
N THR A 284 -12.35 -8.86 -0.58
CA THR A 284 -11.47 -9.13 -1.72
C THR A 284 -10.72 -10.41 -1.41
N ILE A 285 -10.77 -11.38 -2.33
CA ILE A 285 -10.07 -12.66 -2.19
C ILE A 285 -8.97 -12.68 -3.24
N PHE A 286 -7.76 -12.88 -2.78
CA PHE A 286 -6.56 -13.02 -3.60
C PHE A 286 -6.18 -14.49 -3.69
N ASP A 287 -5.73 -14.92 -4.86
CA ASP A 287 -5.08 -16.21 -5.05
C ASP A 287 -3.74 -16.25 -4.28
N LYS A 288 -3.02 -17.31 -4.43
CA LYS A 288 -1.68 -17.49 -3.84
C LYS A 288 -0.73 -16.38 -4.26
N ASP A 289 0.18 -16.00 -3.37
CA ASP A 289 1.23 -15.04 -3.70
C ASP A 289 1.98 -15.47 -4.98
N ILE A 290 2.33 -14.47 -5.78
CA ILE A 290 3.05 -14.65 -7.04
C ILE A 290 4.51 -14.30 -6.81
N GLN A 291 5.41 -15.24 -7.11
CA GLN A 291 6.84 -14.95 -7.18
C GLN A 291 7.14 -14.22 -8.49
N ARG A 292 7.83 -13.11 -8.38
CA ARG A 292 8.30 -12.28 -9.50
C ARG A 292 9.77 -12.00 -9.34
N SER A 293 10.41 -11.60 -10.45
CA SER A 293 11.81 -11.17 -10.47
C SER A 293 11.92 -9.85 -11.20
N THR A 294 12.89 -9.03 -10.84
CA THR A 294 13.31 -7.89 -11.66
C THR A 294 13.98 -8.38 -12.94
N LEU A 295 14.15 -7.51 -13.92
CA LEU A 295 14.64 -7.87 -15.25
C LEU A 295 16.13 -7.58 -15.45
N GLY A 296 16.72 -6.71 -14.62
CA GLY A 296 18.10 -6.25 -14.76
C GLY A 296 18.29 -5.44 -16.06
N ASN A 297 17.37 -4.52 -16.34
CA ASN A 297 17.29 -3.78 -17.60
C ASN A 297 18.60 -3.06 -17.96
N ASP A 298 19.31 -2.50 -16.98
CA ASP A 298 20.56 -1.74 -17.18
C ASP A 298 21.79 -2.64 -17.36
N GLY A 299 21.61 -3.97 -17.27
CA GLY A 299 22.70 -4.92 -17.41
C GLY A 299 23.73 -4.85 -16.28
N THR A 300 23.38 -4.22 -15.16
CA THR A 300 24.26 -4.05 -14.01
C THR A 300 24.57 -5.39 -13.34
N THR A 301 25.86 -5.63 -13.09
CA THR A 301 26.32 -6.90 -12.54
C THR A 301 27.01 -6.76 -11.21
N GLN A 302 26.91 -7.80 -10.36
CA GLN A 302 27.70 -7.93 -9.16
C GLN A 302 28.43 -9.29 -9.21
N ASN A 303 29.76 -9.28 -9.04
CA ASN A 303 30.62 -10.47 -9.17
C ASN A 303 30.48 -11.19 -10.53
N GLY A 304 30.08 -10.48 -11.58
CA GLY A 304 29.91 -11.04 -12.95
C GLY A 304 28.52 -11.66 -13.21
N GLU A 305 27.63 -11.62 -12.24
CA GLU A 305 26.23 -12.06 -12.38
C GLU A 305 25.29 -10.86 -12.46
N LEU A 306 24.26 -10.95 -13.30
CA LEU A 306 23.23 -9.91 -13.44
C LEU A 306 22.50 -9.75 -12.10
N ILE A 307 22.29 -8.50 -11.69
CA ILE A 307 21.55 -8.20 -10.47
C ILE A 307 20.06 -8.39 -10.71
N ILE A 308 19.48 -9.34 -10.01
CA ILE A 308 18.04 -9.66 -10.05
C ILE A 308 17.54 -9.73 -8.61
N LEU A 309 16.42 -9.09 -8.34
CA LEU A 309 15.68 -9.23 -7.08
C LEU A 309 14.50 -10.18 -7.30
N ASP A 310 14.47 -11.28 -6.56
CA ASP A 310 13.27 -12.12 -6.45
C ASP A 310 12.38 -11.60 -5.31
N PHE A 311 11.10 -11.44 -5.56
CA PHE A 311 10.14 -10.92 -4.59
C PHE A 311 8.75 -11.52 -4.76
N ASN A 312 7.97 -11.55 -3.68
CA ASN A 312 6.59 -12.00 -3.72
C ASN A 312 5.63 -10.79 -3.76
N THR A 313 4.58 -10.90 -4.57
CA THR A 313 3.45 -9.97 -4.61
C THR A 313 2.16 -10.69 -4.23
N LEU A 314 1.14 -9.93 -3.84
CA LEU A 314 -0.21 -10.48 -3.70
C LEU A 314 -0.63 -11.20 -4.98
N GLY A 315 -1.33 -12.31 -4.80
CA GLY A 315 -1.93 -13.06 -5.88
C GLY A 315 -2.99 -12.28 -6.65
N GLU A 316 -3.42 -12.83 -7.78
CA GLU A 316 -4.50 -12.22 -8.58
C GLU A 316 -5.79 -12.16 -7.77
N THR A 317 -6.59 -11.12 -8.00
CA THR A 317 -7.92 -11.00 -7.37
C THR A 317 -8.89 -11.97 -8.02
N ILE A 318 -9.30 -13.01 -7.30
CA ILE A 318 -10.27 -14.01 -7.79
C ILE A 318 -11.72 -13.65 -7.44
N PHE A 319 -11.92 -12.79 -6.46
CA PHE A 319 -13.25 -12.28 -6.09
C PHE A 319 -13.15 -10.89 -5.45
N ARG A 320 -14.08 -10.03 -5.80
CA ARG A 320 -14.37 -8.79 -5.09
C ARG A 320 -15.87 -8.57 -5.06
N GLY A 321 -16.42 -8.41 -3.86
CA GLY A 321 -17.87 -8.24 -3.70
C GLY A 321 -18.22 -7.56 -2.39
N GLN A 322 -19.53 -7.33 -2.23
CA GLN A 322 -20.09 -6.73 -1.02
C GLN A 322 -21.11 -7.66 -0.37
N ALA A 323 -21.21 -7.59 0.95
CA ALA A 323 -22.24 -8.28 1.72
C ALA A 323 -22.82 -7.33 2.79
N THR A 324 -24.03 -7.63 3.22
CA THR A 324 -24.67 -6.94 4.34
C THR A 324 -24.16 -7.50 5.64
N ILE A 325 -23.85 -6.63 6.60
CA ILE A 325 -23.57 -7.00 7.99
C ILE A 325 -24.83 -6.71 8.80
N SER A 326 -25.32 -7.72 9.53
CA SER A 326 -26.45 -7.59 10.44
C SER A 326 -26.08 -8.18 11.80
N ASN A 327 -26.25 -7.39 12.86
CA ASN A 327 -25.92 -7.81 14.24
C ASN A 327 -24.49 -8.34 14.38
N GLY A 328 -23.53 -7.71 13.71
CA GLY A 328 -22.12 -8.08 13.71
C GLY A 328 -21.77 -9.33 12.89
N ILE A 329 -22.71 -9.92 12.16
CA ILE A 329 -22.51 -11.15 11.38
C ILE A 329 -22.68 -10.85 9.90
N PHE A 330 -21.87 -11.50 9.05
CA PHE A 330 -21.98 -11.45 7.60
C PHE A 330 -21.83 -12.83 6.98
N GLU A 331 -22.48 -12.99 5.82
CA GLU A 331 -22.35 -14.18 4.97
C GLU A 331 -22.41 -13.74 3.50
N PHE A 332 -21.60 -14.35 2.65
CA PHE A 332 -21.70 -14.22 1.20
C PHE A 332 -21.21 -15.48 0.50
N ASP A 333 -21.59 -15.63 -0.75
CA ASP A 333 -21.11 -16.70 -1.60
C ASP A 333 -20.67 -16.17 -2.97
N PHE A 334 -19.80 -16.93 -3.63
CA PHE A 334 -19.31 -16.63 -4.97
C PHE A 334 -18.93 -17.92 -5.69
N VAL A 335 -18.71 -17.81 -7.00
CA VAL A 335 -18.15 -18.90 -7.81
C VAL A 335 -16.67 -18.61 -8.03
N VAL A 336 -15.82 -19.57 -7.69
CA VAL A 336 -14.38 -19.48 -7.93
C VAL A 336 -14.13 -19.43 -9.44
N PRO A 337 -13.35 -18.46 -9.95
CA PRO A 337 -13.05 -18.36 -11.38
C PRO A 337 -12.38 -19.62 -11.94
N ARG A 338 -12.49 -19.80 -13.24
CA ARG A 338 -11.86 -20.94 -13.94
C ARG A 338 -10.34 -20.81 -14.04
N ASP A 339 -9.85 -19.61 -14.11
CA ASP A 339 -8.47 -19.23 -14.45
C ASP A 339 -7.56 -19.06 -13.22
N ILE A 340 -7.94 -19.62 -12.07
CA ILE A 340 -7.04 -19.71 -10.91
C ILE A 340 -5.86 -20.64 -11.19
N THR A 341 -4.77 -20.44 -10.47
CA THR A 341 -3.64 -21.40 -10.49
C THR A 341 -4.06 -22.71 -9.83
N LEU A 342 -3.92 -23.84 -10.58
CA LEU A 342 -4.42 -25.15 -10.13
C LEU A 342 -3.61 -25.77 -9.01
N GLU A 343 -2.35 -25.41 -8.84
CA GLU A 343 -1.55 -25.83 -7.69
C GLU A 343 -2.21 -25.35 -6.41
N GLU A 344 -2.35 -26.21 -5.41
CA GLU A 344 -2.96 -25.85 -4.14
C GLU A 344 -2.02 -25.01 -3.28
N GLY A 345 -2.56 -23.96 -2.69
CA GLY A 345 -1.83 -23.12 -1.77
C GLY A 345 -2.73 -22.15 -1.02
N ASN A 346 -2.15 -21.39 -0.10
CA ASN A 346 -2.88 -20.44 0.70
C ASN A 346 -3.06 -19.12 -0.07
N GLY A 347 -4.30 -18.65 -0.13
CA GLY A 347 -4.65 -17.32 -0.58
C GLY A 347 -4.85 -16.35 0.59
N LYS A 348 -5.31 -15.15 0.28
CA LYS A 348 -5.65 -14.12 1.27
C LYS A 348 -7.08 -13.64 1.08
N ILE A 349 -7.86 -13.56 2.15
CA ILE A 349 -9.08 -12.77 2.17
C ILE A 349 -8.79 -11.45 2.89
N SER A 350 -9.08 -10.32 2.24
CA SER A 350 -9.02 -8.98 2.80
C SER A 350 -10.46 -8.47 3.00
N PHE A 351 -10.77 -8.07 4.21
CA PHE A 351 -12.07 -7.55 4.60
C PHE A 351 -11.98 -6.06 4.93
N TYR A 352 -13.01 -5.34 4.52
CA TYR A 352 -13.28 -3.97 4.94
C TYR A 352 -14.76 -3.82 5.24
N ALA A 353 -15.10 -3.31 6.40
CA ALA A 353 -16.47 -3.05 6.81
C ALA A 353 -16.68 -1.58 7.17
N LYS A 354 -17.82 -1.02 6.80
CA LYS A 354 -18.28 0.29 7.27
C LYS A 354 -19.69 0.23 7.78
N THR A 355 -19.97 0.98 8.87
CA THR A 355 -21.31 1.09 9.45
C THR A 355 -22.25 1.92 8.57
N LEU A 356 -23.56 1.73 8.79
CA LEU A 356 -24.60 2.65 8.34
C LEU A 356 -24.83 3.73 9.39
N GLY A 357 -24.79 4.99 8.99
CA GLY A 357 -25.08 6.14 9.88
C GLY A 357 -23.83 6.73 10.51
N VAL A 358 -23.45 6.32 11.73
CA VAL A 358 -22.20 6.80 12.35
C VAL A 358 -21.04 6.14 11.62
N LEU A 359 -20.18 6.95 11.02
CA LEU A 359 -19.06 6.48 10.20
C LEU A 359 -17.98 5.82 11.09
N GLU A 360 -17.97 4.51 11.09
CA GLU A 360 -16.92 3.68 11.69
C GLU A 360 -16.56 2.59 10.70
N ASP A 361 -15.27 2.35 10.54
CA ASP A 361 -14.77 1.29 9.66
C ASP A 361 -13.88 0.30 10.41
N ARG A 362 -13.83 -0.92 9.85
CA ARG A 362 -13.02 -2.01 10.35
C ARG A 362 -12.34 -2.75 9.22
N GLY A 363 -11.15 -3.25 9.50
CA GLY A 363 -10.37 -4.09 8.61
C GLY A 363 -10.18 -5.49 9.18
N GLY A 364 -9.84 -6.42 8.31
CA GLY A 364 -9.46 -7.77 8.70
C GLY A 364 -8.85 -8.54 7.55
N ALA A 365 -8.15 -9.61 7.87
CA ALA A 365 -7.61 -10.53 6.87
C ALA A 365 -7.61 -11.97 7.40
N ASN A 366 -7.62 -12.92 6.48
CA ASN A 366 -7.41 -14.33 6.79
C ASN A 366 -6.54 -14.97 5.71
N PHE A 367 -5.62 -15.85 6.10
CA PHE A 367 -4.67 -16.54 5.24
C PHE A 367 -4.84 -18.07 5.29
N ASP A 368 -5.87 -18.56 5.99
CA ASP A 368 -6.14 -20.00 6.10
C ASP A 368 -6.95 -20.54 4.92
N ILE A 369 -7.43 -19.66 4.04
CA ILE A 369 -8.11 -20.07 2.82
C ILE A 369 -7.15 -20.81 1.89
N ARG A 370 -7.53 -22.00 1.47
CA ARG A 370 -6.79 -22.79 0.47
C ARG A 370 -7.49 -22.67 -0.88
N ILE A 371 -6.70 -22.49 -1.93
CA ILE A 371 -7.19 -22.28 -3.29
C ILE A 371 -6.39 -23.20 -4.23
N GLY A 372 -7.06 -23.88 -5.14
CA GLY A 372 -6.43 -24.74 -6.14
C GLY A 372 -7.30 -25.92 -6.52
N GLY A 373 -6.86 -26.72 -7.51
CA GLY A 373 -7.61 -27.83 -8.04
C GLY A 373 -8.80 -27.41 -8.93
N VAL A 374 -9.51 -28.38 -9.44
CA VAL A 374 -10.68 -28.21 -10.33
C VAL A 374 -11.88 -28.97 -9.77
N ASN A 375 -13.05 -28.37 -9.82
CA ASN A 375 -14.28 -29.07 -9.54
C ASN A 375 -14.67 -29.97 -10.74
N GLU A 376 -14.41 -31.27 -10.63
CA GLU A 376 -14.70 -32.25 -11.67
C GLU A 376 -16.19 -32.40 -11.98
N ASN A 377 -17.06 -31.91 -11.08
CA ASN A 377 -18.52 -31.98 -11.23
C ASN A 377 -19.12 -30.64 -11.71
N ALA A 378 -18.29 -29.67 -12.07
CA ALA A 378 -18.80 -28.43 -12.65
C ALA A 378 -19.37 -28.67 -14.05
N PRO A 379 -20.50 -28.02 -14.41
CA PRO A 379 -21.15 -28.22 -15.71
C PRO A 379 -20.29 -27.71 -16.88
#